data_fdb82024c6223843dc719b81c61e3924
#
_entry.id   fdb82024c6223843dc719b81c61e3924
#
_cell.length_a   1.000
_cell.length_b   1.000
_cell.length_c   1.000
_cell.angle_alpha   90.00
_cell.angle_beta   90.00
_cell.angle_gamma   90.00
#
_symmetry.space_group_name_H-M   'P 1'
#
loop_
_entity.id
_entity.type
_entity.pdbx_description
1 polymer ?
#
loop_
_entity_poly.entity_id
_entity_poly.type
_entity_poly.pdbx_seq_one_letter_code
_entity_poly.pdbx_strand_id
1 'polypeptide(L)' 'YAYIGRRRRKRDFRKLWIARINAAARINGLSYSKLMHGLNVAGINLNRKVLADLAVNDAPAFAQLAEKAKAAL' A
#
# COMPACT_ATOMS: atom_id res chain seq x y z
N TYR A 1 3.43 -30.31 -3.35
CA TYR A 1 4.57 -29.41 -3.48
C TYR A 1 4.21 -28.14 -4.23
N ALA A 2 3.54 -28.26 -5.39
CA ALA A 2 3.11 -27.09 -6.16
C ALA A 2 2.16 -26.19 -5.38
N TYR A 3 1.27 -26.76 -4.60
CA TYR A 3 0.32 -26.03 -3.77
C TYR A 3 1.02 -25.21 -2.68
N ILE A 4 2.00 -25.82 -2.01
CA ILE A 4 2.80 -25.15 -0.98
C ILE A 4 3.63 -24.02 -1.60
N GLY A 5 4.22 -24.25 -2.76
CA GLY A 5 4.98 -23.24 -3.48
C GLY A 5 4.12 -22.04 -3.89
N ARG A 6 2.89 -22.29 -4.36
CA ARG A 6 1.95 -21.22 -4.71
C ARG A 6 1.55 -20.39 -3.49
N ARG A 7 1.29 -21.01 -2.35
CA ARG A 7 0.98 -20.32 -1.10
C ARG A 7 2.14 -19.45 -0.65
N ARG A 8 3.36 -19.95 -0.72
CA ARG A 8 4.57 -19.20 -0.36
C ARG A 8 4.75 -17.99 -1.27
N ARG A 9 4.54 -18.16 -2.58
CA ARG A 9 4.64 -17.04 -3.54
C ARG A 9 3.62 -15.94 -3.23
N LYS A 10 2.37 -16.29 -2.97
CA LYS A 10 1.34 -15.32 -2.58
C LYS A 10 1.75 -14.56 -1.32
N ARG A 11 2.26 -15.27 -0.33
CA ARG A 11 2.70 -14.68 0.94
C ARG A 11 3.88 -13.75 0.73
N ASP A 12 4.85 -14.15 -0.09
CA ASP A 12 6.05 -13.35 -0.37
C ASP A 12 5.70 -12.09 -1.15
N PHE A 13 4.86 -12.17 -2.16
CA PHE A 13 4.38 -11.01 -2.90
C PHE A 13 3.62 -10.05 -2.00
N ARG A 14 2.75 -10.56 -1.14
CA ARG A 14 1.99 -9.73 -0.20
C ARG A 14 2.92 -8.99 0.77
N LYS A 15 3.92 -9.66 1.30
CA LYS A 15 4.94 -9.03 2.15
C LYS A 15 5.69 -7.94 1.41
N LEU A 16 6.06 -8.19 0.16
CA LEU A 16 6.75 -7.22 -0.67
C LEU A 16 5.89 -5.99 -0.93
N TRP A 17 4.62 -6.17 -1.25
CA TRP A 17 3.69 -5.07 -1.47
C TRP A 17 3.53 -4.23 -0.20
N ILE A 18 3.35 -4.87 0.94
CA ILE A 18 3.21 -4.18 2.23
C ILE A 18 4.48 -3.39 2.55
N ALA A 19 5.66 -3.96 2.33
CA ALA A 19 6.92 -3.28 2.56
C ALA A 19 7.07 -2.04 1.68
N ARG A 20 6.71 -2.13 0.41
CA ARG A 20 6.77 -1.01 -0.53
C ARG A 20 5.78 0.09 -0.15
N ILE A 21 4.55 -0.28 0.19
CA ILE A 21 3.52 0.67 0.62
C ILE A 21 3.97 1.37 1.91
N ASN A 22 4.50 0.61 2.87
CA ASN A 22 4.96 1.16 4.14
C ASN A 22 6.10 2.17 3.95
N ALA A 23 7.09 1.83 3.13
CA ALA A 23 8.20 2.73 2.84
C ALA A 23 7.72 4.04 2.21
N ALA A 24 6.83 3.96 1.22
CA ALA A 24 6.27 5.13 0.54
C ALA A 24 5.39 5.96 1.49
N ALA A 25 4.62 5.31 2.35
CA ALA A 25 3.78 5.99 3.34
C ALA A 25 4.65 6.79 4.32
N ARG A 26 5.77 6.24 4.77
CA ARG A 26 6.70 6.92 5.66
C ARG A 26 7.33 8.14 5.02
N ILE A 27 7.68 8.07 3.75
CA ILE A 27 8.18 9.21 2.98
C ILE A 27 7.16 10.34 2.99
N ASN A 28 5.87 10.01 2.97
CA ASN A 28 4.78 10.98 3.01
C ASN A 28 4.29 11.30 4.42
N GLY A 29 5.01 10.85 5.46
CA GLY A 29 4.69 11.17 6.85
C GLY A 29 3.61 10.33 7.50
N LEU A 30 3.30 9.16 6.93
CA LEU A 30 2.29 8.24 7.47
C LEU A 30 2.90 6.87 7.77
N SER A 31 2.32 6.17 8.76
CA SER A 31 2.55 4.73 8.91
C SER A 31 1.65 3.96 7.96
N TYR A 32 1.99 2.69 7.71
CA TYR A 32 1.15 1.81 6.87
C TYR A 32 -0.29 1.74 7.40
N SER A 33 -0.44 1.55 8.72
CA SER A 33 -1.76 1.44 9.34
C SER A 33 -2.58 2.70 9.18
N LYS A 34 -1.97 3.86 9.37
CA LYS A 34 -2.65 5.15 9.20
C LYS A 34 -3.03 5.40 7.75
N LEU A 35 -2.15 5.06 6.81
CA LEU A 35 -2.45 5.18 5.39
C LEU A 35 -3.65 4.33 5.01
N MET A 36 -3.66 3.06 5.40
CA MET A 36 -4.76 2.15 5.07
C MET A 36 -6.06 2.59 5.73
N HIS A 37 -6.01 3.03 6.97
CA HIS A 37 -7.19 3.54 7.68
C HIS A 37 -7.70 4.82 7.02
N GLY A 38 -6.81 5.76 6.71
CA GLY A 38 -7.19 7.02 6.06
C GLY A 38 -7.82 6.81 4.68
N LEU A 39 -7.27 5.91 3.88
CA LEU A 39 -7.84 5.56 2.58
C LEU A 39 -9.23 4.94 2.74
N ASN A 40 -9.41 4.08 3.72
CA ASN A 40 -10.70 3.46 4.01
C ASN A 40 -11.74 4.51 4.43
N VAL A 41 -11.38 5.42 5.32
CA VAL A 41 -12.25 6.52 5.76
C VAL A 41 -12.61 7.45 4.61
N ALA A 42 -11.65 7.73 3.73
CA ALA A 42 -11.86 8.57 2.54
C ALA A 42 -12.70 7.88 1.46
N GLY A 43 -13.02 6.60 1.62
CA GLY A 43 -13.78 5.85 0.63
C GLY A 43 -12.97 5.40 -0.58
N ILE A 44 -11.65 5.43 -0.48
CA ILE A 44 -10.76 5.01 -1.55
C ILE A 44 -10.45 3.52 -1.36
N ASN A 45 -10.92 2.70 -2.30
CA ASN A 45 -10.83 1.25 -2.18
C ASN A 45 -9.88 0.68 -3.25
N LEU A 46 -8.58 0.72 -2.96
CA LEU A 46 -7.53 0.17 -3.81
C LEU A 46 -6.89 -1.04 -3.14
N ASN A 47 -6.56 -2.06 -3.94
CA ASN A 47 -5.89 -3.23 -3.39
C ASN A 47 -4.38 -2.95 -3.20
N ARG A 48 -3.73 -3.82 -2.42
CA ARG A 48 -2.31 -3.66 -2.08
C ARG A 48 -1.40 -3.69 -3.30
N LYS A 49 -1.73 -4.50 -4.30
CA LYS A 49 -0.96 -4.61 -5.53
C LYS A 49 -0.92 -3.27 -6.27
N VAL A 50 -2.08 -2.63 -6.42
CA VAL A 50 -2.19 -1.32 -7.08
C VAL A 50 -1.44 -0.25 -6.29
N LEU A 51 -1.59 -0.23 -4.97
CA LEU A 51 -0.89 0.73 -4.13
C LEU A 51 0.63 0.57 -4.21
N ALA A 52 1.13 -0.66 -4.19
CA ALA A 52 2.56 -0.94 -4.31
C ALA A 52 3.09 -0.52 -5.68
N ASP A 53 2.32 -0.75 -6.74
CA ASP A 53 2.68 -0.34 -8.09
C ASP A 53 2.78 1.18 -8.20
N LEU A 54 1.81 1.91 -7.67
CA LEU A 54 1.85 3.37 -7.63
C LEU A 54 3.05 3.88 -6.83
N ALA A 55 3.36 3.25 -5.71
CA ALA A 55 4.48 3.66 -4.87
C ALA A 55 5.82 3.59 -5.62
N VAL A 56 5.99 2.63 -6.52
CA VAL A 56 7.22 2.43 -7.29
C VAL A 56 7.20 3.21 -8.60
N ASN A 57 6.11 3.14 -9.35
CA ASN A 57 6.05 3.62 -10.73
C ASN A 57 5.43 5.01 -10.86
N ASP A 58 4.65 5.45 -9.88
CA ASP A 58 3.98 6.75 -9.92
C ASP A 58 3.94 7.37 -8.51
N ALA A 59 5.09 7.76 -8.03
CA ALA A 59 5.23 8.36 -6.71
C ALA A 59 4.37 9.62 -6.51
N PRO A 60 4.22 10.53 -7.49
CA PRO A 60 3.32 11.67 -7.35
C PRO A 60 1.86 11.28 -7.11
N ALA A 61 1.37 10.25 -7.81
CA ALA A 61 0.01 9.76 -7.60
C ALA A 61 -0.15 9.14 -6.20
N PHE A 62 0.85 8.40 -5.73
CA PHE A 62 0.85 7.86 -4.39
C PHE A 62 0.84 8.98 -3.34
N ALA A 63 1.62 10.04 -3.54
CA ALA A 63 1.65 11.19 -2.65
C ALA A 63 0.27 11.85 -2.55
N GLN A 64 -0.46 11.97 -3.66
CA GLN A 64 -1.82 12.49 -3.65
C GLN A 64 -2.76 11.63 -2.83
N LEU A 65 -2.65 10.30 -2.95
CA LEU A 65 -3.44 9.37 -2.13
C LEU A 65 -3.10 9.53 -0.65
N ALA A 66 -1.82 9.66 -0.32
CA ALA A 66 -1.38 9.88 1.06
C ALA A 66 -1.96 11.19 1.64
N GLU A 67 -1.99 12.25 0.86
CA GLU A 67 -2.59 13.52 1.27
C GLU A 67 -4.09 13.37 1.55
N LYS A 68 -4.81 12.65 0.68
CA LYS A 68 -6.24 12.37 0.89
C LYS A 68 -6.45 11.54 2.15
N ALA A 69 -5.58 10.57 2.42
CA ALA A 69 -5.65 9.77 3.63
C ALA A 69 -5.42 10.63 4.89
N LYS A 70 -4.44 11.52 4.86
CA LYS A 70 -4.18 12.45 5.96
C LYS A 70 -5.38 13.35 6.23
N ALA A 71 -5.99 13.87 5.18
CA ALA A 71 -7.14 14.75 5.30
C ALA A 71 -8.35 14.03 5.90
N ALA A 72 -8.46 12.73 5.74
CA ALA A 72 -9.56 11.93 6.27
C ALA A 72 -9.36 11.47 7.72
N LEU A 73 -8.15 11.57 8.24
CA LEU A 73 -7.84 11.16 9.62
C LEU A 73 -8.24 12.19 10.66
#